data_da15c6678db9bc43598160f88ab8b86a
#
_entry.id   da15c6678db9bc43598160f88ab8b86a
#
_cell.length_a   1.000
_cell.length_b   1.000
_cell.length_c   1.000
_cell.angle_alpha   90.00
_cell.angle_beta   90.00
_cell.angle_gamma   90.00
#
_symmetry.space_group_name_H-M   'P 1'
#
loop_
_entity.id
_entity.type
_entity.pdbx_description
1 polymer ?
#
loop_
_entity_poly.entity_id
_entity_poly.type
_entity_poly.pdbx_seq_one_letter_code
_entity_poly.pdbx_strand_id
1 'polypeptide(L)'
;MLPYPNLVSDSLLVHSTIDFLISVGGSAPAVNVVDHVMRIRDPHPDFARVLIADVIDRDPRLELCDDHVSLTEPDHDARCLEETGFVVFDLETTGAKAPPCRVIEIGAYLVKDGRIAGEF
;
A
#
# COMPACT_ATOMS: atom_id res chain seq x y z
N MET A 1 4.03 -9.25 11.01
CA MET A 1 4.91 -8.30 10.30
C MET A 1 5.16 -8.81 8.89
N LEU A 2 4.90 -8.02 7.90
CA LEU A 2 5.26 -8.35 6.52
C LEU A 2 6.79 -8.41 6.43
N PRO A 3 7.36 -9.41 5.74
CA PRO A 3 8.81 -9.56 5.62
C PRO A 3 9.48 -8.39 4.87
N TYR A 4 8.69 -7.64 4.13
CA TYR A 4 9.15 -6.48 3.36
C TYR A 4 8.28 -5.27 3.72
N PRO A 5 8.83 -4.24 4.37
CA PRO A 5 8.06 -3.08 4.83
C PRO A 5 7.44 -2.24 3.71
N ASN A 6 7.90 -2.43 2.48
CA ASN A 6 7.38 -1.72 1.31
C ASN A 6 6.33 -2.52 0.53
N LEU A 7 6.04 -3.74 0.95
CA LEU A 7 5.03 -4.55 0.29
C LEU A 7 3.65 -4.09 0.75
N VAL A 8 2.83 -3.69 -0.20
CA VAL A 8 1.43 -3.29 0.04
C VAL A 8 0.49 -4.44 -0.28
N SER A 9 -0.66 -4.45 0.37
CA SER A 9 -1.69 -5.44 0.12
C SER A 9 -2.27 -5.29 -1.30
N ASP A 10 -2.51 -6.40 -1.96
CA ASP A 10 -3.27 -6.48 -3.22
C ASP A 10 -4.76 -6.82 -2.98
N SER A 11 -5.19 -6.81 -1.72
CA SER A 11 -6.57 -7.06 -1.35
C SER A 11 -7.54 -6.06 -2.01
N LEU A 12 -8.58 -6.58 -2.64
CA LEU A 12 -9.62 -5.76 -3.24
C LEU A 12 -10.33 -4.88 -2.21
N LEU A 13 -10.55 -5.38 -0.99
CA LEU A 13 -11.15 -4.60 0.10
C LEU A 13 -10.28 -3.43 0.53
N VAL A 14 -8.96 -3.63 0.59
CA VAL A 14 -8.01 -2.56 0.90
C VAL A 14 -8.04 -1.50 -0.19
N HIS A 15 -7.97 -1.88 -1.46
CA HIS A 15 -8.04 -0.94 -2.57
C HIS A 15 -9.35 -0.16 -2.59
N SER A 16 -10.49 -0.83 -2.39
CA SER A 16 -11.79 -0.17 -2.32
C SER A 16 -11.91 0.78 -1.14
N THR A 17 -11.29 0.44 0.00
CA THR A 17 -11.23 1.32 1.17
C THR A 17 -10.41 2.58 0.87
N ILE A 18 -9.26 2.43 0.24
CA ILE A 18 -8.41 3.56 -0.16
C ILE A 18 -9.15 4.48 -1.12
N ASP A 19 -9.78 3.92 -2.16
CA ASP A 19 -10.54 4.69 -3.15
C ASP A 19 -11.70 5.46 -2.50
N PHE A 20 -12.41 4.82 -1.57
CA PHE A 20 -13.47 5.48 -0.81
C PHE A 20 -12.92 6.63 0.05
N LEU A 21 -11.84 6.40 0.79
CA LEU A 21 -11.22 7.44 1.62
C LEU A 21 -10.72 8.63 0.79
N ILE A 22 -10.11 8.38 -0.36
CA ILE A 22 -9.72 9.44 -1.29
C ILE A 22 -10.93 10.28 -1.68
N SER A 23 -12.06 9.64 -1.97
CA SER A 23 -13.29 10.34 -2.41
C SER A 23 -13.91 11.22 -1.33
N VAL A 24 -13.65 10.95 -0.05
CA VAL A 24 -14.22 11.69 1.09
C VAL A 24 -13.19 12.57 1.83
N GLY A 25 -12.01 12.76 1.26
CA GLY A 25 -11.01 13.66 1.82
C GLY A 25 -9.96 13.00 2.73
N GLY A 26 -9.83 11.68 2.71
CA GLY A 26 -8.74 10.93 3.34
C GLY A 26 -9.07 10.30 4.70
N SER A 27 -10.22 10.59 5.28
CA SER A 27 -10.67 10.02 6.56
C SER A 27 -12.17 9.86 6.61
N ALA A 28 -12.64 8.79 7.24
CA ALA A 28 -14.06 8.53 7.44
C ALA A 28 -14.30 7.66 8.68
N PRO A 29 -15.49 7.75 9.31
CA PRO A 29 -15.88 6.81 10.35
C PRO A 29 -15.87 5.37 9.83
N ALA A 30 -15.45 4.43 10.66
CA ALA A 30 -15.40 3.01 10.29
C ALA A 30 -16.77 2.47 9.83
N VAL A 31 -17.85 2.94 10.43
CA VAL A 31 -19.23 2.58 10.02
C VAL A 31 -19.52 2.96 8.58
N ASN A 32 -19.05 4.12 8.13
CA ASN A 32 -19.25 4.59 6.75
C ASN A 32 -18.41 3.78 5.76
N VAL A 33 -17.20 3.41 6.14
CA VAL A 33 -16.33 2.55 5.31
C VAL A 33 -16.96 1.17 5.13
N VAL A 34 -17.42 0.55 6.21
CA VAL A 34 -18.05 -0.77 6.17
C VAL A 34 -19.34 -0.74 5.35
N ASP A 35 -20.17 0.27 5.54
CA ASP A 35 -21.40 0.44 4.75
C ASP A 35 -21.09 0.55 3.26
N HIS A 36 -20.19 1.42 2.89
CA HIS A 36 -19.87 1.70 1.49
C HIS A 36 -19.07 0.57 0.81
N VAL A 37 -18.04 0.08 1.46
CA VAL A 37 -17.10 -0.90 0.87
C VAL A 37 -17.62 -2.32 0.96
N MET A 38 -18.17 -2.70 2.11
CA MET A 38 -18.64 -4.06 2.37
C MET A 38 -20.16 -4.22 2.11
N ARG A 39 -20.86 -3.12 1.84
CA ARG A 39 -22.31 -3.11 1.61
C ARG A 39 -23.13 -3.62 2.80
N ILE A 40 -22.64 -3.41 4.01
CA ILE A 40 -23.34 -3.71 5.26
C ILE A 40 -23.96 -2.42 5.77
N ARG A 41 -25.28 -2.32 5.70
CA ARG A 41 -26.02 -1.12 6.12
C ARG A 41 -26.11 -1.02 7.63
N ASP A 42 -25.93 0.19 8.14
CA ASP A 42 -26.03 0.53 9.57
C ASP A 42 -25.30 -0.45 10.49
N PRO A 43 -24.00 -0.73 10.23
CA PRO A 43 -23.26 -1.65 11.10
C PRO A 43 -23.13 -1.05 12.48
N HIS A 44 -23.18 -1.90 13.50
CA HIS A 44 -22.85 -1.47 14.87
C HIS A 44 -21.40 -0.95 14.89
N PRO A 45 -21.11 0.18 15.58
CA PRO A 45 -19.77 0.77 15.59
C PRO A 45 -18.65 -0.20 15.99
N ASP A 46 -18.88 -1.01 17.03
CA ASP A 46 -17.89 -1.99 17.51
C ASP A 46 -17.63 -3.08 16.46
N PHE A 47 -18.67 -3.54 15.77
CA PHE A 47 -18.55 -4.51 14.70
C PHE A 47 -17.81 -3.93 13.50
N ALA A 48 -18.14 -2.70 13.10
CA ALA A 48 -17.44 -2.00 12.01
C ALA A 48 -15.95 -1.86 12.33
N ARG A 49 -15.61 -1.50 13.54
CA ARG A 49 -14.22 -1.37 13.99
C ARG A 49 -13.44 -2.67 13.89
N VAL A 50 -14.02 -3.77 14.31
CA VAL A 50 -13.40 -5.11 14.25
C VAL A 50 -13.17 -5.52 12.81
N LEU A 51 -14.16 -5.34 11.92
CA LEU A 51 -14.03 -5.66 10.50
C LEU A 51 -12.94 -4.83 9.82
N ILE A 52 -12.93 -3.54 10.06
CA ILE A 52 -11.92 -2.66 9.45
C ILE A 52 -10.53 -2.97 10.00
N ALA A 53 -10.38 -3.21 11.28
CA ALA A 53 -9.09 -3.60 11.86
C ALA A 53 -8.51 -4.84 11.18
N ASP A 54 -9.34 -5.82 10.87
CA ASP A 54 -8.92 -7.03 10.16
C ASP A 54 -8.51 -6.75 8.70
N VAL A 55 -9.28 -5.92 8.00
CA VAL A 55 -9.00 -5.57 6.60
C VAL A 55 -7.71 -4.78 6.45
N ILE A 56 -7.47 -3.82 7.34
CA ILE A 56 -6.31 -2.92 7.25
C ILE A 56 -5.10 -3.41 8.03
N ASP A 57 -5.22 -4.56 8.71
CA ASP A 57 -4.10 -5.13 9.45
C ASP A 57 -2.87 -5.27 8.56
N ARG A 58 -1.79 -4.65 9.01
CA ARG A 58 -0.49 -4.65 8.32
C ARG A 58 -0.42 -3.87 7.00
N ASP A 59 -1.43 -3.09 6.64
CA ASP A 59 -1.29 -2.19 5.49
C ASP A 59 -0.83 -0.80 5.95
N PRO A 60 0.38 -0.36 5.55
CA PRO A 60 0.95 0.90 6.04
C PRO A 60 0.24 2.15 5.48
N ARG A 61 -0.62 2.00 4.48
CA ARG A 61 -1.36 3.12 3.88
C ARG A 61 -2.60 3.51 4.67
N LEU A 62 -3.03 2.68 5.61
CA LEU A 62 -4.26 2.83 6.36
C LEU A 62 -3.99 2.80 7.86
N GLU A 63 -4.71 3.62 8.58
CA GLU A 63 -4.68 3.69 10.03
C GLU A 63 -6.09 3.71 10.59
N LEU A 64 -6.31 2.97 11.66
CA LEU A 64 -7.53 3.04 12.46
C LEU A 64 -7.19 3.70 13.79
N CYS A 65 -7.77 4.88 14.01
CA CYS A 65 -7.64 5.62 15.26
C CYS A 65 -9.05 5.87 15.82
N ASP A 66 -9.32 5.36 17.00
CA ASP A 66 -10.66 5.36 17.60
C ASP A 66 -11.69 4.73 16.63
N ASP A 67 -12.63 5.52 16.14
CA ASP A 67 -13.68 5.07 15.22
C ASP A 67 -13.45 5.52 13.78
N HIS A 68 -12.32 6.13 13.48
CA HIS A 68 -12.01 6.68 12.16
C HIS A 68 -10.91 5.90 11.46
N VAL A 69 -11.13 5.66 10.18
CA VAL A 69 -10.14 5.12 9.25
C VAL A 69 -9.56 6.29 8.46
N SER A 70 -8.25 6.38 8.41
CA SER A 70 -7.53 7.45 7.73
C SER A 70 -6.48 6.89 6.78
N LEU A 71 -6.25 7.61 5.69
CA LEU A 71 -5.06 7.39 4.88
C LEU A 71 -3.85 7.92 5.63
N THR A 72 -2.85 7.06 5.82
CA THR A 72 -1.53 7.51 6.21
C THR A 72 -0.77 7.87 4.95
N GLU A 73 -0.51 9.13 4.75
CA GLU A 73 0.49 9.51 3.77
C GLU A 73 1.86 9.28 4.41
N PRO A 74 2.66 8.37 3.86
CA PRO A 74 4.07 8.39 4.20
C PRO A 74 4.57 9.76 3.75
N ASP A 75 5.05 10.53 4.68
CA ASP A 75 5.68 11.82 4.39
C ASP A 75 6.99 11.54 3.64
N HIS A 76 6.85 11.30 2.34
CA HIS A 76 7.99 11.02 1.47
C HIS A 76 8.90 12.25 1.35
N ASP A 77 8.33 13.45 1.55
CA ASP A 77 9.06 14.70 1.47
C ASP A 77 9.93 14.94 2.72
N ALA A 78 9.55 14.36 3.86
CA ALA A 78 10.32 14.45 5.10
C ALA A 78 11.36 13.34 5.26
N ARG A 79 11.40 12.34 4.38
CA ARG A 79 12.41 11.29 4.43
C ARG A 79 13.73 11.77 3.88
N CYS A 80 14.76 11.65 4.70
CA CYS A 80 16.12 11.85 4.24
C CYS A 80 16.49 10.76 3.22
N LEU A 81 17.12 11.15 2.11
CA LEU A 81 17.58 10.19 1.09
C LEU A 81 18.53 9.14 1.67
N GLU A 82 19.31 9.53 2.66
CA GLU A 82 20.22 8.64 3.36
C GLU A 82 19.52 7.52 4.14
N GLU A 83 18.29 7.80 4.62
CA GLU A 83 17.47 6.82 5.35
C GLU A 83 16.58 5.98 4.44
N THR A 84 16.53 6.32 3.15
CA THR A 84 15.65 5.68 2.19
C THR A 84 16.36 4.57 1.44
N GLY A 85 15.77 3.38 1.42
CA GLY A 85 16.21 2.29 0.57
C GLY A 85 15.58 2.41 -0.83
N PHE A 86 16.42 2.26 -1.86
CA PHE A 86 15.99 2.28 -3.25
C PHE A 86 16.25 0.92 -3.87
N VAL A 87 15.29 0.42 -4.65
CA VAL A 87 15.55 -0.69 -5.56
C VAL A 87 15.76 -0.11 -6.95
N VAL A 88 16.97 -0.28 -7.45
CA VAL A 88 17.33 0.10 -8.81
C VAL A 88 17.33 -1.15 -9.66
N PHE A 89 16.56 -1.17 -10.74
CA PHE A 89 16.46 -2.34 -11.60
C PHE A 89 16.61 -1.97 -13.06
N ASP A 90 17.08 -2.93 -13.84
CA ASP A 90 17.21 -2.84 -15.28
C ASP A 90 16.63 -4.09 -15.94
N LEU A 91 16.12 -3.92 -17.13
CA LEU A 91 15.50 -4.97 -17.94
C LEU A 91 16.20 -5.06 -19.29
N GLU A 92 16.64 -6.27 -19.64
CA GLU A 92 17.03 -6.58 -21.01
C GLU A 92 15.86 -7.28 -21.73
N THR A 93 15.54 -6.79 -22.92
CA THR A 93 14.40 -7.28 -23.69
C THR A 93 14.79 -7.58 -25.14
N THR A 94 13.96 -8.34 -25.84
CA THR A 94 14.10 -8.57 -27.29
C THR A 94 13.60 -7.41 -28.14
N GLY A 95 13.02 -6.37 -27.54
CA GLY A 95 12.50 -5.18 -28.22
C GLY A 95 11.53 -4.40 -27.34
N ALA A 96 11.10 -3.25 -27.83
CA ALA A 96 10.33 -2.26 -27.05
C ALA A 96 8.82 -2.51 -26.98
N LYS A 97 8.30 -3.53 -27.64
CA LYS A 97 6.85 -3.74 -27.81
C LYS A 97 6.41 -5.16 -27.51
N ALA A 98 5.66 -5.35 -26.47
CA ALA A 98 5.06 -6.64 -26.13
C ALA A 98 3.64 -6.78 -26.72
N PRO A 99 3.20 -7.98 -27.15
CA PRO A 99 4.01 -8.99 -27.85
C PRO A 99 4.44 -8.52 -29.24
N PRO A 100 5.47 -9.10 -29.88
CA PRO A 100 6.13 -10.38 -29.57
C PRO A 100 7.38 -10.30 -28.68
N CYS A 101 7.76 -9.10 -28.24
CA CYS A 101 8.98 -8.94 -27.46
C CYS A 101 8.84 -9.48 -26.04
N ARG A 102 9.94 -9.99 -25.49
CA ARG A 102 10.01 -10.64 -24.17
C ARG A 102 11.14 -10.05 -23.34
N VAL A 103 10.99 -10.11 -22.05
CA VAL A 103 12.07 -9.83 -21.11
C VAL A 103 13.03 -11.02 -21.11
N ILE A 104 14.34 -10.75 -21.28
CA ILE A 104 15.41 -11.75 -21.29
C ILE A 104 16.10 -11.81 -19.93
N GLU A 105 16.34 -10.65 -19.36
CA GLU A 105 17.12 -10.52 -18.12
C GLU A 105 16.54 -9.40 -17.27
N ILE A 106 16.55 -9.61 -15.95
CA ILE A 106 16.21 -8.62 -14.94
C ILE A 106 17.36 -8.56 -13.96
N GLY A 107 17.94 -7.38 -13.75
CA GLY A 107 18.91 -7.12 -12.71
C GLY A 107 18.36 -6.10 -11.72
N ALA A 108 18.51 -6.33 -10.43
CA ALA A 108 18.06 -5.40 -9.41
C ALA A 108 19.08 -5.26 -8.28
N TYR A 109 19.26 -4.05 -7.79
CA TYR A 109 20.12 -3.72 -6.68
C TYR A 109 19.35 -2.97 -5.60
N LEU A 110 19.53 -3.38 -4.35
CA LEU A 110 19.11 -2.59 -3.21
C LEU A 110 20.19 -1.58 -2.88
N VAL A 111 19.86 -0.30 -2.94
CA VAL A 111 20.77 0.80 -2.58
C VAL A 111 20.30 1.40 -1.27
N LYS A 112 21.16 1.46 -0.28
CA LYS A 112 20.92 2.03 1.04
C LYS A 112 22.15 2.79 1.51
N ASP A 113 21.95 3.97 2.10
CA ASP A 113 23.07 4.82 2.56
C ASP A 113 24.08 5.13 1.44
N GLY A 114 23.59 5.29 0.21
CA GLY A 114 24.46 5.52 -0.96
C GLY A 114 25.32 4.35 -1.38
N ARG A 115 25.04 3.13 -0.88
CA ARG A 115 25.80 1.91 -1.16
C ARG A 115 24.90 0.77 -1.60
N ILE A 116 25.47 -0.12 -2.41
CA ILE A 116 24.77 -1.36 -2.77
C ILE A 116 24.74 -2.27 -1.55
N ALA A 117 23.53 -2.59 -1.08
CA ALA A 117 23.29 -3.44 0.07
C ALA A 117 22.78 -4.84 -0.30
N GLY A 118 22.35 -5.05 -1.55
CA GLY A 118 21.86 -6.33 -2.05
C GLY A 118 21.80 -6.36 -3.56
N GLU A 119 21.83 -7.56 -4.11
CA GLU A 119 21.73 -7.85 -5.54
C GLU A 119 20.74 -9.01 -5.74
N PHE A 120 19.90 -8.92 -6.79
CA PHE A 120 18.86 -9.91 -7.10
C PHE A 120 18.89 -10.31 -8.56
#